data_9b0922c75d64ca939dd0893896591ad9
#
_entry.id   9b0922c75d64ca939dd0893896591ad9
#
_cell.length_a   1.000
_cell.length_b   1.000
_cell.length_c   1.000
_cell.angle_alpha   90.00
_cell.angle_beta   90.00
_cell.angle_gamma   90.00
#
_symmetry.space_group_name_H-M   'P 1'
#
loop_
_entity.id
_entity.type
_entity.pdbx_description
1 polymer ?
#
loop_
_entity_poly.entity_id
_entity_poly.type
_entity_poly.pdbx_seq_one_letter_code
_entity_poly.pdbx_strand_id
1 'polypeptide(L)'
;MIKKIIGTIIFFLFVSSANAAEPTVSSDWLNKNLNSPNVFVLDVRNKLDGGGYDAFKEEHIPGSVHSDYLGAGWRTTIKGVVGQFPGTKALSQLIGGLGVDNQKHVVIVYGGVSSLDFGSAARVYWTFKTIGHENVSILNGGFKEWKNSGNKVVSGENNLSPTKFKTKLNKKYYASFSEVQKAQKGKGSQCLIDARPAAFFTGDKKHAKARIPGRLANARNLQEGNLIDGGFKIKSSSEIKSQFGGLEGVEKYKGYISYCNTGHWAATVWFGLSEIAQIPNVKMYDGGMTHWTYDPKRKVDLS
;
A
#
# COMPACT_ATOMS: atom_id res chain seq x y z
N MET A 1 -29.75 -35.93 54.94
CA MET A 1 -30.09 -34.99 53.85
C MET A 1 -28.83 -34.26 53.40
N ILE A 2 -28.23 -34.69 52.30
CA ILE A 2 -26.98 -34.10 51.76
C ILE A 2 -27.37 -33.10 50.67
N LYS A 3 -27.14 -31.78 50.91
CA LYS A 3 -27.36 -30.75 49.91
C LYS A 3 -26.17 -30.73 48.92
N LYS A 4 -26.46 -31.11 47.68
CA LYS A 4 -25.52 -30.92 46.55
C LYS A 4 -25.47 -29.44 46.16
N ILE A 5 -24.33 -28.82 46.33
CA ILE A 5 -24.04 -27.48 45.81
C ILE A 5 -23.53 -27.66 44.38
N ILE A 6 -24.33 -27.26 43.39
CA ILE A 6 -23.94 -27.21 41.98
C ILE A 6 -23.28 -25.83 41.76
N GLY A 7 -21.97 -25.82 41.68
CA GLY A 7 -21.24 -24.63 41.33
C GLY A 7 -21.29 -24.40 39.80
N THR A 8 -21.96 -23.34 39.38
CA THR A 8 -21.98 -22.92 37.97
C THR A 8 -20.64 -22.21 37.66
N ILE A 9 -19.79 -22.87 36.89
CA ILE A 9 -18.57 -22.25 36.35
C ILE A 9 -18.97 -21.36 35.16
N ILE A 10 -18.96 -20.06 35.37
CA ILE A 10 -19.14 -19.08 34.30
C ILE A 10 -17.79 -18.93 33.55
N PHE A 11 -17.73 -19.47 32.37
CA PHE A 11 -16.60 -19.30 31.46
C PHE A 11 -16.72 -17.90 30.82
N PHE A 12 -15.93 -16.94 31.26
CA PHE A 12 -15.77 -15.67 30.58
C PHE A 12 -14.96 -15.90 29.30
N LEU A 13 -15.66 -15.98 28.17
CA LEU A 13 -15.04 -15.85 26.86
C LEU A 13 -14.56 -14.41 26.69
N PHE A 14 -13.27 -14.18 26.91
CA PHE A 14 -12.62 -12.94 26.44
C PHE A 14 -12.64 -12.96 24.92
N VAL A 15 -13.64 -12.31 24.31
CA VAL A 15 -13.60 -11.94 22.91
C VAL A 15 -12.59 -10.81 22.81
N SER A 16 -11.33 -11.14 22.54
CA SER A 16 -10.34 -10.18 22.12
C SER A 16 -10.80 -9.62 20.78
N SER A 17 -11.35 -8.41 20.77
CA SER A 17 -11.52 -7.66 19.54
C SER A 17 -10.11 -7.46 18.96
N ALA A 18 -9.79 -8.16 17.88
CA ALA A 18 -8.58 -7.92 17.12
C ALA A 18 -8.65 -6.48 16.60
N ASN A 19 -8.04 -5.55 17.31
CA ASN A 19 -7.81 -4.21 16.77
C ASN A 19 -6.98 -4.37 15.50
N ALA A 20 -7.39 -3.70 14.42
CA ALA A 20 -6.59 -3.62 13.20
C ALA A 20 -5.18 -3.11 13.57
N ALA A 21 -4.16 -3.67 12.93
CA ALA A 21 -2.79 -3.22 13.17
C ALA A 21 -2.62 -1.74 12.80
N GLU A 22 -1.76 -1.04 13.55
CA GLU A 22 -1.37 0.33 13.19
C GLU A 22 -0.77 0.35 11.77
N PRO A 23 -1.07 1.36 10.95
CA PRO A 23 -0.59 1.42 9.56
C PRO A 23 0.93 1.39 9.43
N THR A 24 1.64 1.94 10.41
CA THR A 24 3.10 1.90 10.49
C THR A 24 3.57 1.38 11.84
N VAL A 25 4.74 0.71 11.84
CA VAL A 25 5.44 0.33 13.07
C VAL A 25 6.85 0.91 13.08
N SER A 26 7.38 1.17 14.28
CA SER A 26 8.78 1.60 14.45
C SER A 26 9.75 0.41 14.43
N SER A 27 11.03 0.70 14.23
CA SER A 27 12.11 -0.29 14.38
C SER A 27 12.12 -0.92 15.77
N ASP A 28 11.87 -0.14 16.84
CA ASP A 28 11.80 -0.65 18.21
C ASP A 28 10.62 -1.60 18.41
N TRP A 29 9.46 -1.25 17.85
CA TRP A 29 8.30 -2.14 17.93
C TRP A 29 8.60 -3.46 17.23
N LEU A 30 9.14 -3.41 16.02
CA LEU A 30 9.45 -4.62 15.26
C LEU A 30 10.51 -5.47 15.97
N ASN A 31 11.57 -4.85 16.50
CA ASN A 31 12.62 -5.57 17.24
C ASN A 31 12.06 -6.32 18.46
N LYS A 32 11.17 -5.70 19.23
CA LYS A 32 10.50 -6.33 20.38
C LYS A 32 9.57 -7.49 19.99
N ASN A 33 9.00 -7.45 18.78
CA ASN A 33 8.01 -8.42 18.31
C ASN A 33 8.57 -9.40 17.27
N LEU A 34 9.86 -9.32 16.92
CA LEU A 34 10.47 -10.07 15.84
C LEU A 34 10.33 -11.61 16.01
N ASN A 35 10.40 -12.08 17.25
CA ASN A 35 10.27 -13.50 17.57
C ASN A 35 8.82 -13.95 17.84
N SER A 36 7.84 -13.05 17.67
CA SER A 36 6.43 -13.42 17.79
C SER A 36 6.01 -14.34 16.65
N PRO A 37 5.38 -15.49 16.93
CA PRO A 37 4.92 -16.39 15.87
C PRO A 37 3.84 -15.77 14.98
N ASN A 38 3.24 -14.68 15.42
CA ASN A 38 2.18 -13.97 14.68
C ASN A 38 2.74 -12.84 13.79
N VAL A 39 3.99 -12.43 13.95
CA VAL A 39 4.61 -11.40 13.09
C VAL A 39 5.30 -12.06 11.90
N PHE A 40 5.05 -11.53 10.72
CA PHE A 40 5.70 -11.92 9.48
C PHE A 40 6.36 -10.71 8.84
N VAL A 41 7.67 -10.76 8.65
CA VAL A 41 8.42 -9.65 8.04
C VAL A 41 8.58 -9.91 6.55
N LEU A 42 7.94 -9.07 5.73
CA LEU A 42 7.94 -9.14 4.28
C LEU A 42 8.86 -8.07 3.68
N ASP A 43 10.00 -8.48 3.18
CA ASP A 43 10.95 -7.58 2.51
C ASP A 43 10.58 -7.43 1.03
N VAL A 44 10.23 -6.21 0.61
CA VAL A 44 9.82 -5.91 -0.76
C VAL A 44 10.84 -5.08 -1.53
N ARG A 45 12.09 -5.01 -1.02
CA ARG A 45 13.18 -4.30 -1.69
C ARG A 45 13.37 -4.81 -3.11
N ASN A 46 13.73 -3.89 -3.99
CA ASN A 46 13.80 -4.13 -5.42
C ASN A 46 14.75 -3.12 -6.09
N LYS A 47 14.91 -3.16 -7.38
CA LYS A 47 15.84 -2.28 -8.10
C LYS A 47 15.51 -0.78 -8.04
N LEU A 48 14.30 -0.36 -7.60
CA LEU A 48 13.97 1.06 -7.42
C LEU A 48 14.70 1.67 -6.21
N ASP A 49 15.08 0.85 -5.24
CA ASP A 49 15.84 1.25 -4.06
C ASP A 49 17.34 0.90 -4.16
N GLY A 50 17.79 0.47 -5.33
CA GLY A 50 19.15 -0.02 -5.54
C GLY A 50 19.40 -1.40 -4.95
N GLY A 51 18.34 -2.03 -4.42
CA GLY A 51 18.39 -3.31 -3.75
C GLY A 51 17.96 -4.49 -4.64
N GLY A 52 17.06 -5.30 -4.11
CA GLY A 52 16.58 -6.51 -4.73
C GLY A 52 17.07 -7.76 -4.00
N TYR A 53 16.96 -8.91 -4.66
CA TYR A 53 17.25 -10.18 -3.99
C TYR A 53 18.72 -10.31 -3.54
N ASP A 54 19.66 -9.81 -4.32
CA ASP A 54 21.08 -9.89 -3.94
C ASP A 54 21.38 -9.04 -2.71
N ALA A 55 20.87 -7.80 -2.64
CA ALA A 55 21.00 -6.99 -1.45
C ALA A 55 20.27 -7.59 -0.22
N PHE A 56 19.16 -8.29 -0.43
CA PHE A 56 18.49 -9.06 0.63
C PHE A 56 19.40 -10.20 1.14
N LYS A 57 20.04 -10.95 0.26
CA LYS A 57 20.97 -12.02 0.66
C LYS A 57 22.20 -11.49 1.42
N GLU A 58 22.66 -10.31 1.08
CA GLU A 58 23.78 -9.67 1.78
C GLU A 58 23.36 -9.26 3.20
N GLU A 59 22.25 -8.55 3.32
CA GLU A 59 21.76 -8.06 4.62
C GLU A 59 20.22 -7.98 4.63
N HIS A 60 19.59 -8.54 5.65
CA HIS A 60 18.16 -8.40 5.90
C HIS A 60 17.80 -8.50 7.39
N ILE A 61 16.55 -8.14 7.73
CA ILE A 61 16.01 -8.29 9.08
C ILE A 61 15.86 -9.78 9.39
N PRO A 62 16.33 -10.26 10.56
CA PRO A 62 16.22 -11.68 10.92
C PRO A 62 14.79 -12.22 10.75
N GLY A 63 14.66 -13.37 10.10
CA GLY A 63 13.38 -14.02 9.85
C GLY A 63 12.53 -13.42 8.73
N SER A 64 12.97 -12.33 8.09
CA SER A 64 12.24 -11.78 6.94
C SER A 64 12.29 -12.68 5.72
N VAL A 65 11.24 -12.62 4.89
CA VAL A 65 11.14 -13.31 3.60
C VAL A 65 11.11 -12.28 2.50
N HIS A 66 11.90 -12.48 1.44
CA HIS A 66 11.96 -11.56 0.32
C HIS A 66 10.89 -11.85 -0.74
N SER A 67 10.28 -10.79 -1.25
CA SER A 67 9.37 -10.86 -2.39
C SER A 67 9.51 -9.58 -3.23
N ASP A 68 10.31 -9.63 -4.29
CA ASP A 68 10.59 -8.48 -5.16
C ASP A 68 9.31 -7.80 -5.63
N TYR A 69 9.13 -6.54 -5.25
CA TYR A 69 7.94 -5.77 -5.61
C TYR A 69 7.67 -5.69 -7.11
N LEU A 70 8.73 -5.63 -7.92
CA LEU A 70 8.60 -5.48 -9.38
C LEU A 70 8.40 -6.82 -10.08
N GLY A 71 9.01 -7.90 -9.58
CA GLY A 71 9.10 -9.18 -10.27
C GLY A 71 8.22 -10.29 -9.71
N ALA A 72 7.85 -10.26 -8.42
CA ALA A 72 7.17 -11.39 -7.77
C ALA A 72 5.67 -11.55 -8.13
N GLY A 73 5.05 -10.58 -8.80
CA GLY A 73 3.64 -10.67 -9.18
C GLY A 73 2.69 -9.81 -8.33
N TRP A 74 3.20 -8.86 -7.54
CA TRP A 74 2.38 -7.86 -6.84
C TRP A 74 1.61 -6.95 -7.79
N ARG A 75 2.04 -6.88 -9.03
CA ARG A 75 1.41 -6.18 -10.15
C ARG A 75 1.51 -7.01 -11.41
N THR A 76 0.58 -6.81 -12.33
CA THR A 76 0.58 -7.56 -13.60
C THR A 76 0.28 -6.66 -14.79
N THR A 77 0.41 -7.22 -15.98
CA THR A 77 -0.02 -6.59 -17.23
C THR A 77 -1.29 -7.28 -17.73
N ILE A 78 -2.36 -6.53 -17.89
CA ILE A 78 -3.64 -7.03 -18.42
C ILE A 78 -3.92 -6.34 -19.74
N LYS A 79 -4.06 -7.10 -20.83
CA LYS A 79 -4.35 -6.57 -22.19
C LYS A 79 -3.40 -5.42 -22.60
N GLY A 80 -2.10 -5.54 -22.26
CA GLY A 80 -1.09 -4.54 -22.59
C GLY A 80 -1.02 -3.34 -21.61
N VAL A 81 -1.91 -3.24 -20.63
CA VAL A 81 -1.87 -2.22 -19.58
C VAL A 81 -1.07 -2.71 -18.39
N VAL A 82 0.03 -2.03 -18.10
CA VAL A 82 0.96 -2.40 -17.00
C VAL A 82 0.49 -1.90 -15.64
N GLY A 83 0.95 -2.54 -14.56
CA GLY A 83 0.74 -2.08 -13.19
C GLY A 83 -0.62 -2.45 -12.58
N GLN A 84 -1.39 -3.32 -13.23
CA GLN A 84 -2.73 -3.71 -12.81
C GLN A 84 -2.72 -4.65 -11.60
N PHE A 85 -3.80 -4.62 -10.83
CA PHE A 85 -4.09 -5.57 -9.76
C PHE A 85 -4.20 -7.00 -10.33
N PRO A 86 -3.43 -7.98 -9.81
CA PRO A 86 -3.37 -9.33 -10.41
C PRO A 86 -4.63 -10.17 -10.21
N GLY A 87 -5.53 -9.71 -9.34
CA GLY A 87 -6.70 -10.46 -8.92
C GLY A 87 -6.45 -11.33 -7.68
N THR A 88 -7.55 -11.67 -7.00
CA THR A 88 -7.50 -12.35 -5.70
C THR A 88 -6.86 -13.74 -5.77
N LYS A 89 -7.11 -14.51 -6.83
CA LYS A 89 -6.54 -15.87 -6.97
C LYS A 89 -5.02 -15.85 -7.06
N ALA A 90 -4.45 -15.00 -7.93
CA ALA A 90 -3.01 -14.91 -8.11
C ALA A 90 -2.31 -14.43 -6.82
N LEU A 91 -2.91 -13.46 -6.13
CA LEU A 91 -2.38 -12.96 -4.84
C LEU A 91 -2.52 -13.98 -3.71
N SER A 92 -3.58 -14.78 -3.68
CA SER A 92 -3.69 -15.90 -2.73
C SER A 92 -2.54 -16.90 -2.90
N GLN A 93 -2.20 -17.22 -4.14
CA GLN A 93 -1.08 -18.13 -4.46
C GLN A 93 0.28 -17.50 -4.12
N LEU A 94 0.51 -16.23 -4.51
CA LEU A 94 1.74 -15.51 -4.20
C LEU A 94 1.99 -15.46 -2.69
N ILE A 95 1.02 -14.95 -1.94
CA ILE A 95 1.16 -14.69 -0.50
C ILE A 95 1.26 -16.00 0.28
N GLY A 96 0.42 -16.99 -0.04
CA GLY A 96 0.52 -18.32 0.54
C GLY A 96 1.84 -19.02 0.22
N GLY A 97 2.37 -18.83 -1.00
CA GLY A 97 3.68 -19.34 -1.41
C GLY A 97 4.85 -18.77 -0.60
N LEU A 98 4.71 -17.55 -0.07
CA LEU A 98 5.69 -16.93 0.84
C LEU A 98 5.61 -17.45 2.28
N GLY A 99 4.65 -18.31 2.62
CA GLY A 99 4.45 -18.81 3.97
C GLY A 99 3.55 -17.94 4.84
N VAL A 100 2.81 -16.98 4.26
CA VAL A 100 1.86 -16.11 5.00
C VAL A 100 0.50 -16.78 5.07
N ASP A 101 -0.07 -16.89 6.26
CA ASP A 101 -1.48 -17.22 6.50
C ASP A 101 -2.27 -15.99 6.97
N ASN A 102 -3.59 -16.12 7.09
CA ASN A 102 -4.47 -15.01 7.45
C ASN A 102 -4.39 -14.56 8.91
N GLN A 103 -3.66 -15.25 9.77
CA GLN A 103 -3.49 -14.87 11.19
C GLN A 103 -2.27 -13.98 11.40
N LYS A 104 -1.36 -13.91 10.42
CA LYS A 104 -0.12 -13.16 10.55
C LYS A 104 -0.36 -11.65 10.52
N HIS A 105 0.38 -10.94 11.35
CA HIS A 105 0.62 -9.50 11.19
C HIS A 105 1.79 -9.32 10.24
N VAL A 106 1.49 -8.87 9.03
CA VAL A 106 2.51 -8.66 8.00
C VAL A 106 3.15 -7.29 8.17
N VAL A 107 4.45 -7.25 8.41
CA VAL A 107 5.24 -6.00 8.45
C VAL A 107 6.03 -5.89 7.16
N ILE A 108 5.69 -4.91 6.33
CA ILE A 108 6.32 -4.67 5.02
C ILE A 108 7.56 -3.81 5.19
N VAL A 109 8.69 -4.27 4.64
CA VAL A 109 9.99 -3.60 4.67
C VAL A 109 10.38 -3.15 3.26
N TYR A 110 10.68 -1.87 3.10
CA TYR A 110 11.25 -1.25 1.89
C TYR A 110 12.67 -0.75 2.19
N GLY A 111 13.40 -0.23 1.19
CA GLY A 111 14.79 0.20 1.37
C GLY A 111 14.97 1.35 2.34
N GLY A 112 14.11 2.36 2.30
CA GLY A 112 14.20 3.59 3.10
C GLY A 112 15.16 4.62 2.48
N VAL A 113 15.31 4.65 1.16
CA VAL A 113 16.30 5.47 0.44
C VAL A 113 15.69 6.53 -0.48
N SER A 114 14.39 6.44 -0.74
CA SER A 114 13.68 7.43 -1.58
C SER A 114 12.17 7.41 -1.32
N SER A 115 11.45 8.46 -1.72
CA SER A 115 9.98 8.44 -1.74
C SER A 115 9.44 7.40 -2.71
N LEU A 116 10.21 7.11 -3.76
CA LEU A 116 9.83 6.12 -4.77
C LEU A 116 9.82 4.70 -4.20
N ASP A 117 10.76 4.32 -3.34
CA ASP A 117 10.77 2.97 -2.76
C ASP A 117 9.70 2.79 -1.68
N PHE A 118 9.33 3.86 -0.93
CA PHE A 118 8.15 3.85 -0.07
C PHE A 118 6.89 3.43 -0.84
N GLY A 119 6.75 3.88 -2.09
CA GLY A 119 5.65 3.51 -2.96
C GLY A 119 5.54 2.00 -3.20
N SER A 120 6.64 1.25 -3.15
CA SER A 120 6.62 -0.22 -3.20
C SER A 120 5.91 -0.82 -1.99
N ALA A 121 6.26 -0.38 -0.79
CA ALA A 121 5.60 -0.81 0.45
C ALA A 121 4.13 -0.40 0.50
N ALA A 122 3.83 0.85 0.17
CA ALA A 122 2.46 1.36 0.13
C ALA A 122 1.58 0.59 -0.86
N ARG A 123 2.11 0.19 -2.02
CA ARG A 123 1.36 -0.60 -2.99
C ARG A 123 1.10 -2.03 -2.52
N VAL A 124 2.06 -2.66 -1.87
CA VAL A 124 1.88 -4.00 -1.27
C VAL A 124 0.90 -3.93 -0.10
N TYR A 125 1.00 -2.91 0.75
CA TYR A 125 0.04 -2.63 1.82
C TYR A 125 -1.40 -2.49 1.29
N TRP A 126 -1.59 -1.61 0.28
CA TRP A 126 -2.89 -1.46 -0.39
C TRP A 126 -3.41 -2.77 -0.95
N THR A 127 -2.52 -3.61 -1.48
CA THR A 127 -2.88 -4.93 -2.02
C THR A 127 -3.43 -5.83 -0.91
N PHE A 128 -2.78 -5.92 0.25
CA PHE A 128 -3.28 -6.67 1.41
C PHE A 128 -4.67 -6.17 1.86
N LYS A 129 -4.85 -4.87 2.02
CA LYS A 129 -6.15 -4.27 2.38
C LYS A 129 -7.23 -4.59 1.33
N THR A 130 -6.89 -4.50 0.06
CA THR A 130 -7.81 -4.76 -1.05
C THR A 130 -8.25 -6.23 -1.13
N ILE A 131 -7.41 -7.17 -0.71
CA ILE A 131 -7.77 -8.60 -0.65
C ILE A 131 -8.34 -9.02 0.70
N GLY A 132 -8.63 -8.07 1.59
CA GLY A 132 -9.33 -8.30 2.85
C GLY A 132 -8.44 -8.71 4.02
N HIS A 133 -7.12 -8.48 3.94
CA HIS A 133 -6.19 -8.68 5.05
C HIS A 133 -5.89 -7.35 5.72
N GLU A 134 -6.45 -7.16 6.92
CA GLU A 134 -6.36 -5.87 7.64
C GLU A 134 -5.15 -5.80 8.59
N ASN A 135 -4.55 -6.95 8.94
CA ASN A 135 -3.44 -7.03 9.90
C ASN A 135 -2.09 -6.85 9.18
N VAL A 136 -1.84 -5.64 8.69
CA VAL A 136 -0.66 -5.28 7.91
C VAL A 136 -0.15 -3.90 8.32
N SER A 137 1.18 -3.74 8.37
CA SER A 137 1.88 -2.48 8.68
C SER A 137 3.08 -2.27 7.74
N ILE A 138 3.54 -1.03 7.63
CA ILE A 138 4.82 -0.69 6.99
C ILE A 138 5.83 -0.36 8.09
N LEU A 139 7.05 -0.90 8.02
CA LEU A 139 8.18 -0.46 8.85
C LEU A 139 8.57 0.96 8.45
N ASN A 140 8.25 1.95 9.29
CA ASN A 140 8.44 3.36 8.94
C ASN A 140 9.92 3.73 8.90
N GLY A 141 10.41 4.16 7.74
CA GLY A 141 11.83 4.37 7.44
C GLY A 141 12.54 3.15 6.84
N GLY A 142 11.85 2.01 6.72
CA GLY A 142 12.32 0.82 6.01
C GLY A 142 13.58 0.18 6.60
N PHE A 143 14.30 -0.57 5.77
CA PHE A 143 15.51 -1.29 6.17
C PHE A 143 16.64 -0.36 6.62
N LYS A 144 16.74 0.82 6.01
CA LYS A 144 17.74 1.83 6.41
C LYS A 144 17.53 2.28 7.86
N GLU A 145 16.28 2.54 8.26
CA GLU A 145 15.96 2.91 9.64
C GLU A 145 16.22 1.76 10.61
N TRP A 146 15.94 0.52 10.22
CA TRP A 146 16.27 -0.66 11.01
C TRP A 146 17.76 -0.73 11.34
N LYS A 147 18.62 -0.53 10.33
CA LYS A 147 20.08 -0.48 10.49
C LYS A 147 20.54 0.70 11.35
N ASN A 148 20.01 1.90 11.07
CA ASN A 148 20.37 3.12 11.80
C ASN A 148 20.02 3.05 13.28
N SER A 149 18.99 2.28 13.63
CA SER A 149 18.61 2.00 15.04
C SER A 149 19.51 0.97 15.73
N GLY A 150 20.58 0.50 15.08
CA GLY A 150 21.52 -0.49 15.64
C GLY A 150 20.94 -1.90 15.77
N ASN A 151 19.84 -2.21 15.10
CA ASN A 151 19.22 -3.52 15.18
C ASN A 151 20.01 -4.58 14.38
N LYS A 152 19.89 -5.84 14.80
CA LYS A 152 20.57 -6.98 14.20
C LYS A 152 20.14 -7.17 12.75
N VAL A 153 21.10 -7.44 11.86
CA VAL A 153 20.91 -7.92 10.50
C VAL A 153 21.55 -9.30 10.33
N VAL A 154 21.08 -10.05 9.37
CA VAL A 154 21.60 -11.36 9.00
C VAL A 154 21.80 -11.43 7.49
N SER A 155 22.57 -12.41 7.02
CA SER A 155 22.78 -12.73 5.60
C SER A 155 22.19 -14.08 5.25
N GLY A 156 22.12 -14.38 3.95
CA GLY A 156 21.65 -15.66 3.42
C GLY A 156 20.21 -15.58 2.90
N GLU A 157 19.57 -16.72 2.84
CA GLU A 157 18.20 -16.87 2.35
C GLU A 157 17.28 -17.31 3.48
N ASN A 158 16.04 -16.89 3.42
CA ASN A 158 14.99 -17.39 4.31
C ASN A 158 13.74 -17.73 3.48
N ASN A 159 13.46 -19.02 3.40
CA ASN A 159 12.31 -19.55 2.68
C ASN A 159 11.45 -20.35 3.65
N LEU A 160 10.18 -20.01 3.75
CA LEU A 160 9.21 -20.69 4.59
C LEU A 160 8.39 -21.71 3.77
N SER A 161 7.86 -22.70 4.46
CA SER A 161 6.92 -23.63 3.83
C SER A 161 5.66 -22.89 3.39
N PRO A 162 5.13 -23.16 2.18
CA PRO A 162 3.89 -22.56 1.71
C PRO A 162 2.70 -22.83 2.64
N THR A 163 1.83 -21.84 2.73
CA THR A 163 0.59 -21.89 3.51
C THR A 163 -0.64 -21.66 2.61
N LYS A 164 -1.82 -21.75 3.21
CA LYS A 164 -3.07 -21.36 2.54
C LYS A 164 -3.44 -19.94 2.96
N PHE A 165 -3.46 -19.02 2.01
CA PHE A 165 -3.91 -17.65 2.22
C PHE A 165 -5.26 -17.41 1.55
N LYS A 166 -6.27 -17.03 2.33
CA LYS A 166 -7.63 -16.75 1.84
C LYS A 166 -7.77 -15.26 1.50
N THR A 167 -8.38 -14.97 0.35
CA THR A 167 -8.59 -13.60 -0.13
C THR A 167 -10.07 -13.32 -0.36
N LYS A 168 -10.49 -12.09 -0.07
CA LYS A 168 -11.82 -11.57 -0.38
C LYS A 168 -11.68 -10.12 -0.85
N LEU A 169 -12.10 -9.82 -2.09
CA LEU A 169 -11.99 -8.48 -2.63
C LEU A 169 -12.77 -7.47 -1.79
N ASN A 170 -12.06 -6.50 -1.23
CA ASN A 170 -12.62 -5.37 -0.50
C ASN A 170 -12.68 -4.13 -1.42
N LYS A 171 -13.87 -3.86 -1.96
CA LYS A 171 -14.10 -2.73 -2.87
C LYS A 171 -14.02 -1.36 -2.18
N LYS A 172 -13.90 -1.32 -0.85
CA LYS A 172 -13.71 -0.07 -0.10
C LYS A 172 -12.45 0.67 -0.55
N TYR A 173 -11.40 -0.06 -0.92
CA TYR A 173 -10.09 0.51 -1.26
C TYR A 173 -9.82 0.56 -2.77
N TYR A 174 -10.59 -0.15 -3.59
CA TYR A 174 -10.39 -0.27 -5.02
C TYR A 174 -11.38 0.61 -5.80
N ALA A 175 -10.85 1.51 -6.63
CA ALA A 175 -11.66 2.32 -7.54
C ALA A 175 -11.77 1.63 -8.92
N SER A 176 -12.99 1.35 -9.34
CA SER A 176 -13.26 0.81 -10.67
C SER A 176 -13.09 1.88 -11.76
N PHE A 177 -12.84 1.44 -12.99
CA PHE A 177 -12.80 2.31 -14.15
C PHE A 177 -14.08 3.17 -14.29
N SER A 178 -15.26 2.59 -14.02
CA SER A 178 -16.52 3.33 -14.12
C SER A 178 -16.66 4.45 -13.08
N GLU A 179 -16.12 4.26 -11.86
CA GLU A 179 -16.08 5.32 -10.84
C GLU A 179 -15.18 6.47 -11.29
N VAL A 180 -14.01 6.16 -11.84
CA VAL A 180 -13.08 7.17 -12.38
C VAL A 180 -13.72 7.92 -13.56
N GLN A 181 -14.42 7.23 -14.46
CA GLN A 181 -15.14 7.86 -15.56
C GLN A 181 -16.22 8.84 -15.08
N LYS A 182 -16.94 8.49 -14.00
CA LYS A 182 -17.96 9.38 -13.42
C LYS A 182 -17.30 10.61 -12.79
N ALA A 183 -16.26 10.42 -12.00
CA ALA A 183 -15.54 11.51 -11.35
C ALA A 183 -14.88 12.46 -12.36
N GLN A 184 -14.26 11.95 -13.42
CA GLN A 184 -13.66 12.73 -14.49
C GLN A 184 -14.66 13.63 -15.24
N LYS A 185 -15.93 13.22 -15.33
CA LYS A 185 -17.02 14.00 -15.92
C LYS A 185 -17.63 15.00 -14.94
N GLY A 186 -17.09 15.16 -13.73
CA GLY A 186 -17.70 15.98 -12.68
C GLY A 186 -19.03 15.41 -12.16
N LYS A 187 -19.32 14.13 -12.45
CA LYS A 187 -20.54 13.45 -11.99
C LYS A 187 -20.26 12.61 -10.76
N GLY A 188 -20.96 12.90 -9.68
CA GLY A 188 -20.80 12.19 -8.41
C GLY A 188 -20.08 13.02 -7.35
N SER A 189 -19.82 12.38 -6.21
CA SER A 189 -19.25 13.02 -5.02
C SER A 189 -17.76 12.70 -4.81
N GLN A 190 -17.06 12.20 -5.85
CA GLN A 190 -15.66 11.79 -5.73
C GLN A 190 -14.73 12.76 -6.45
N CYS A 191 -13.66 13.18 -5.76
CA CYS A 191 -12.55 13.96 -6.30
C CYS A 191 -11.45 13.03 -6.80
N LEU A 192 -10.87 13.32 -7.95
CA LEU A 192 -9.67 12.65 -8.46
C LEU A 192 -8.42 13.34 -7.89
N ILE A 193 -7.54 12.57 -7.27
CA ILE A 193 -6.27 13.03 -6.71
C ILE A 193 -5.12 12.46 -7.53
N ASP A 194 -4.46 13.31 -8.29
CA ASP A 194 -3.31 12.94 -9.10
C ASP A 194 -2.04 12.96 -8.24
N ALA A 195 -1.45 11.78 -8.03
CA ALA A 195 -0.28 11.59 -7.18
C ALA A 195 1.05 11.87 -7.90
N ARG A 196 1.02 12.24 -9.18
CA ARG A 196 2.22 12.42 -10.01
C ARG A 196 2.91 13.75 -9.73
N PRO A 197 4.23 13.84 -9.99
CA PRO A 197 4.93 15.12 -10.07
C PRO A 197 4.24 16.10 -11.01
N ALA A 198 4.37 17.41 -10.72
CA ALA A 198 3.70 18.50 -11.46
C ALA A 198 3.87 18.39 -12.98
N ALA A 199 5.06 18.11 -13.48
CA ALA A 199 5.31 17.99 -14.90
C ALA A 199 4.50 16.89 -15.63
N PHE A 200 4.06 15.84 -14.90
CA PHE A 200 3.13 14.86 -15.44
C PHE A 200 1.68 15.34 -15.37
N PHE A 201 1.35 16.11 -14.35
CA PHE A 201 0.01 16.68 -14.18
C PHE A 201 -0.29 17.76 -15.23
N THR A 202 0.66 18.65 -15.50
CA THR A 202 0.55 19.71 -16.52
C THR A 202 0.60 19.16 -17.95
N GLY A 203 1.20 17.99 -18.15
CA GLY A 203 1.37 17.39 -19.46
C GLY A 203 2.76 17.64 -20.10
N ASP A 204 3.69 18.30 -19.40
CA ASP A 204 5.07 18.50 -19.86
C ASP A 204 5.84 17.18 -19.96
N LYS A 205 5.43 16.19 -19.17
CA LYS A 205 5.97 14.82 -19.20
C LYS A 205 4.86 13.80 -19.28
N LYS A 206 5.16 12.64 -19.88
CA LYS A 206 4.30 11.47 -19.85
C LYS A 206 5.08 10.20 -19.52
N HIS A 207 4.40 9.23 -18.95
CA HIS A 207 4.96 7.89 -18.77
C HIS A 207 5.11 7.18 -20.12
N ALA A 208 6.21 6.43 -20.32
CA ALA A 208 6.50 5.76 -21.58
C ALA A 208 5.35 4.87 -22.10
N LYS A 209 4.56 4.28 -21.22
CA LYS A 209 3.40 3.43 -21.55
C LYS A 209 2.08 4.21 -21.64
N ALA A 210 2.02 5.50 -21.31
CA ALA A 210 0.87 6.34 -21.56
C ALA A 210 0.90 6.86 -23.02
N ARG A 211 -0.22 6.83 -23.71
CA ARG A 211 -0.27 7.24 -25.14
C ARG A 211 -0.16 8.73 -25.31
N ILE A 212 -0.80 9.51 -24.46
CA ILE A 212 -0.81 10.98 -24.51
C ILE A 212 -0.46 11.55 -23.13
N PRO A 213 0.15 12.75 -23.07
CA PRO A 213 0.38 13.47 -21.83
C PRO A 213 -0.92 14.05 -21.24
N GLY A 214 -0.84 14.65 -20.05
CA GLY A 214 -1.95 15.32 -19.39
C GLY A 214 -2.53 14.54 -18.21
N ARG A 215 -3.69 14.99 -17.72
CA ARG A 215 -4.37 14.47 -16.52
C ARG A 215 -5.83 14.13 -16.79
N LEU A 216 -6.43 13.46 -15.83
CA LEU A 216 -7.90 13.31 -15.81
C LEU A 216 -8.54 14.65 -15.48
N ALA A 217 -9.61 15.01 -16.20
CA ALA A 217 -10.32 16.26 -15.95
C ALA A 217 -10.83 16.34 -14.51
N ASN A 218 -10.88 17.55 -13.96
CA ASN A 218 -11.28 17.83 -12.58
C ASN A 218 -10.38 17.24 -11.49
N ALA A 219 -9.20 16.72 -11.83
CA ALA A 219 -8.25 16.22 -10.84
C ALA A 219 -7.56 17.35 -10.07
N ARG A 220 -7.20 17.06 -8.81
CA ARG A 220 -6.30 17.87 -7.97
C ARG A 220 -4.95 17.20 -7.89
N ASN A 221 -3.87 17.96 -7.85
CA ASN A 221 -2.52 17.40 -7.76
C ASN A 221 -2.04 17.37 -6.30
N LEU A 222 -1.79 16.19 -5.79
CA LEU A 222 -1.10 15.95 -4.53
C LEU A 222 0.09 15.04 -4.80
N GLN A 223 1.25 15.63 -5.03
CA GLN A 223 2.45 14.89 -5.38
C GLN A 223 2.86 13.94 -4.24
N GLU A 224 3.15 12.69 -4.55
CA GLU A 224 3.45 11.66 -3.57
C GLU A 224 4.65 12.00 -2.66
N GLY A 225 5.71 12.59 -3.25
CA GLY A 225 6.91 13.00 -2.53
C GLY A 225 6.63 14.04 -1.43
N ASN A 226 5.56 14.82 -1.55
CA ASN A 226 5.16 15.77 -0.52
C ASN A 226 4.71 15.09 0.78
N LEU A 227 4.30 13.82 0.72
CA LEU A 227 3.84 13.05 1.88
C LEU A 227 4.98 12.30 2.60
N ILE A 228 6.20 12.37 2.06
CA ILE A 228 7.38 11.72 2.60
C ILE A 228 8.33 12.79 3.15
N ASP A 229 8.94 12.53 4.30
CA ASP A 229 9.93 13.43 4.90
C ASP A 229 11.34 13.21 4.37
N GLY A 230 12.33 14.00 4.86
CA GLY A 230 13.73 13.88 4.47
C GLY A 230 14.42 12.57 4.91
N GLY A 231 13.81 11.83 5.81
CA GLY A 231 14.25 10.50 6.25
C GLY A 231 13.55 9.36 5.52
N PHE A 232 12.78 9.68 4.48
CA PHE A 232 11.97 8.76 3.69
C PHE A 232 10.90 8.00 4.50
N LYS A 233 10.40 8.62 5.58
CA LYS A 233 9.27 8.19 6.39
C LYS A 233 8.00 8.88 5.92
N ILE A 234 6.86 8.23 6.14
CA ILE A 234 5.58 8.91 5.91
C ILE A 234 5.40 10.04 6.95
N LYS A 235 4.96 11.19 6.49
CA LYS A 235 4.67 12.35 7.34
C LYS A 235 3.54 12.09 8.32
N SER A 236 3.44 12.94 9.35
CA SER A 236 2.40 12.86 10.35
C SER A 236 0.99 13.12 9.77
N SER A 237 -0.03 12.66 10.49
CA SER A 237 -1.43 12.89 10.15
C SER A 237 -1.75 14.37 9.96
N SER A 238 -1.23 15.24 10.83
CA SER A 238 -1.47 16.69 10.76
C SER A 238 -0.86 17.34 9.51
N GLU A 239 0.37 16.96 9.15
CA GLU A 239 1.04 17.47 7.95
C GLU A 239 0.30 17.03 6.67
N ILE A 240 -0.11 15.76 6.60
CA ILE A 240 -0.86 15.23 5.46
C ILE A 240 -2.22 15.91 5.34
N LYS A 241 -2.95 16.09 6.46
CA LYS A 241 -4.23 16.82 6.47
C LYS A 241 -4.09 18.25 6.01
N SER A 242 -3.02 18.94 6.42
CA SER A 242 -2.73 20.31 5.99
C SER A 242 -2.53 20.40 4.48
N GLN A 243 -1.70 19.51 3.91
CA GLN A 243 -1.47 19.48 2.46
C GLN A 243 -2.72 19.11 1.67
N PHE A 244 -3.48 18.14 2.14
CA PHE A 244 -4.73 17.74 1.51
C PHE A 244 -5.78 18.84 1.56
N GLY A 245 -5.95 19.50 2.72
CA GLY A 245 -6.89 20.63 2.91
C GLY A 245 -6.52 21.86 2.09
N GLY A 246 -5.27 22.02 1.68
CA GLY A 246 -4.82 23.08 0.77
C GLY A 246 -5.18 22.86 -0.69
N LEU A 247 -5.74 21.71 -1.06
CA LEU A 247 -6.20 21.46 -2.43
C LEU A 247 -7.52 22.19 -2.70
N GLU A 248 -7.56 23.00 -3.74
CA GLU A 248 -8.71 23.84 -4.07
C GLU A 248 -10.01 23.04 -4.19
N GLY A 249 -11.00 23.39 -3.38
CA GLY A 249 -12.35 22.84 -3.42
C GLY A 249 -12.45 21.34 -3.06
N VAL A 250 -11.42 20.77 -2.41
CA VAL A 250 -11.40 19.36 -2.01
C VAL A 250 -12.49 19.04 -0.99
N GLU A 251 -12.87 20.01 -0.16
CA GLU A 251 -13.89 19.90 0.89
C GLU A 251 -15.32 19.67 0.37
N LYS A 252 -15.57 19.97 -0.91
CA LYS A 252 -16.87 19.77 -1.57
C LYS A 252 -17.21 18.31 -1.85
N TYR A 253 -16.21 17.43 -1.76
CA TYR A 253 -16.35 16.03 -2.12
C TYR A 253 -16.53 15.14 -0.89
N LYS A 254 -17.20 14.00 -1.07
CA LYS A 254 -17.47 12.99 -0.03
C LYS A 254 -16.61 11.74 -0.16
N GLY A 255 -15.78 11.70 -1.17
CA GLY A 255 -14.86 10.58 -1.43
C GLY A 255 -13.76 10.98 -2.41
N TYR A 256 -12.70 10.20 -2.46
CA TYR A 256 -11.49 10.55 -3.19
C TYR A 256 -10.94 9.31 -3.91
N ILE A 257 -10.39 9.54 -5.09
CA ILE A 257 -9.74 8.47 -5.87
C ILE A 257 -8.32 8.92 -6.19
N SER A 258 -7.34 8.33 -5.52
CA SER A 258 -5.93 8.50 -5.86
C SER A 258 -5.58 7.75 -7.14
N TYR A 259 -4.87 8.38 -8.06
CA TYR A 259 -4.33 7.77 -9.27
C TYR A 259 -2.95 8.33 -9.63
N CYS A 260 -2.21 7.59 -10.46
CA CYS A 260 -0.97 8.08 -11.07
C CYS A 260 -0.80 7.49 -12.48
N ASN A 261 0.37 7.07 -12.88
CA ASN A 261 0.57 6.38 -14.17
C ASN A 261 0.21 4.89 -14.11
N THR A 262 0.64 4.16 -13.06
CA THR A 262 0.58 2.69 -12.93
C THR A 262 0.25 2.22 -11.51
N GLY A 263 -0.34 3.09 -10.68
CA GLY A 263 -0.74 2.78 -9.31
C GLY A 263 0.40 2.70 -8.27
N HIS A 264 1.61 3.15 -8.60
CA HIS A 264 2.75 3.16 -7.67
C HIS A 264 2.71 4.40 -6.76
N TRP A 265 2.88 5.61 -7.30
CA TRP A 265 2.75 6.87 -6.56
C TRP A 265 1.36 7.05 -5.94
N ALA A 266 0.33 6.58 -6.64
CA ALA A 266 -1.04 6.60 -6.13
C ALA A 266 -1.20 5.82 -4.82
N ALA A 267 -0.43 4.76 -4.62
CA ALA A 267 -0.48 3.98 -3.38
C ALA A 267 0.08 4.77 -2.19
N THR A 268 1.13 5.56 -2.36
CA THR A 268 1.66 6.46 -1.32
C THR A 268 0.61 7.50 -0.92
N VAL A 269 -0.04 8.14 -1.90
CA VAL A 269 -1.10 9.13 -1.62
C VAL A 269 -2.32 8.47 -0.98
N TRP A 270 -2.75 7.32 -1.48
CA TRP A 270 -3.82 6.55 -0.86
C TRP A 270 -3.49 6.19 0.60
N PHE A 271 -2.30 5.67 0.86
CA PHE A 271 -1.85 5.30 2.21
C PHE A 271 -1.83 6.51 3.14
N GLY A 272 -1.23 7.62 2.71
CA GLY A 272 -1.19 8.85 3.48
C GLY A 272 -2.59 9.39 3.83
N LEU A 273 -3.48 9.43 2.85
CA LEU A 273 -4.84 9.96 3.06
C LEU A 273 -5.73 8.99 3.84
N SER A 274 -5.78 7.71 3.43
CA SER A 274 -6.69 6.72 4.03
C SER A 274 -6.23 6.26 5.41
N GLU A 275 -4.97 5.87 5.53
CA GLU A 275 -4.47 5.17 6.71
C GLU A 275 -3.86 6.14 7.75
N ILE A 276 -3.08 7.13 7.31
CA ILE A 276 -2.40 8.06 8.23
C ILE A 276 -3.29 9.26 8.58
N ALA A 277 -3.83 9.94 7.59
CA ALA A 277 -4.70 11.09 7.80
C ALA A 277 -6.15 10.71 8.14
N GLN A 278 -6.52 9.45 7.95
CA GLN A 278 -7.88 8.93 8.20
C GLN A 278 -8.98 9.72 7.46
N ILE A 279 -8.67 10.19 6.25
CA ILE A 279 -9.65 10.80 5.37
C ILE A 279 -10.64 9.71 4.91
N PRO A 280 -11.95 9.93 5.07
CA PRO A 280 -12.94 8.91 4.73
C PRO A 280 -13.06 8.69 3.21
N ASN A 281 -13.44 7.47 2.82
CA ASN A 281 -13.81 7.11 1.45
C ASN A 281 -12.70 7.36 0.40
N VAL A 282 -11.44 7.10 0.77
CA VAL A 282 -10.31 7.15 -0.17
C VAL A 282 -10.14 5.80 -0.85
N LYS A 283 -10.18 5.79 -2.17
CA LYS A 283 -9.91 4.63 -3.03
C LYS A 283 -8.67 4.86 -3.88
N MET A 284 -8.11 3.80 -4.42
CA MET A 284 -7.05 3.90 -5.42
C MET A 284 -7.47 3.29 -6.75
N TYR A 285 -7.18 4.01 -7.84
CA TYR A 285 -7.27 3.52 -9.21
C TYR A 285 -5.89 3.08 -9.68
N ASP A 286 -5.67 1.78 -9.71
CA ASP A 286 -4.38 1.17 -10.01
C ASP A 286 -3.96 1.27 -11.48
N GLY A 287 -4.93 1.32 -12.39
CA GLY A 287 -4.69 1.44 -13.83
C GLY A 287 -4.04 2.75 -14.24
N GLY A 288 -4.36 3.83 -13.57
CA GLY A 288 -3.81 5.15 -13.79
C GLY A 288 -3.90 5.64 -15.24
N MET A 289 -2.97 6.52 -15.61
CA MET A 289 -2.94 7.11 -16.96
C MET A 289 -2.60 6.11 -18.06
N THR A 290 -1.87 5.04 -17.76
CA THR A 290 -1.58 3.98 -18.74
C THR A 290 -2.85 3.25 -19.15
N HIS A 291 -3.75 2.97 -18.21
CA HIS A 291 -5.05 2.39 -18.52
C HIS A 291 -6.00 3.41 -19.16
N TRP A 292 -6.03 4.63 -18.63
CA TRP A 292 -6.93 5.66 -19.16
C TRP A 292 -6.61 5.96 -20.63
N THR A 293 -5.36 6.22 -20.94
CA THR A 293 -4.93 6.59 -22.30
C THR A 293 -4.76 5.40 -23.25
N TYR A 294 -5.00 4.16 -22.79
CA TYR A 294 -4.95 2.97 -23.63
C TYR A 294 -5.96 3.06 -24.78
N ASP A 295 -7.14 3.60 -24.53
CA ASP A 295 -8.12 3.96 -25.54
C ASP A 295 -7.88 5.41 -26.01
N PRO A 296 -7.50 5.64 -27.28
CA PRO A 296 -7.19 6.98 -27.79
C PRO A 296 -8.39 7.93 -27.83
N LYS A 297 -9.61 7.42 -27.72
CA LYS A 297 -10.85 8.23 -27.69
C LYS A 297 -11.09 8.90 -26.33
N ARG A 298 -10.36 8.50 -25.27
CA ARG A 298 -10.52 9.06 -23.93
C ARG A 298 -9.76 10.37 -23.82
N LYS A 299 -10.49 11.43 -23.48
CA LYS A 299 -9.92 12.77 -23.32
C LYS A 299 -9.09 12.88 -22.04
N VAL A 300 -8.08 13.71 -22.09
CA VAL A 300 -7.27 14.19 -20.98
C VAL A 300 -7.27 15.71 -21.01
N ASP A 301 -7.03 16.34 -19.87
CA ASP A 301 -6.78 17.79 -19.81
C ASP A 301 -5.26 18.04 -19.86
N LEU A 302 -4.89 19.04 -20.60
CA LEU A 302 -3.60 19.72 -20.58
C LEU A 302 -3.87 21.05 -19.87
N SER A 303 -3.18 21.35 -18.78
CA SER A 303 -3.26 22.56 -17.94
C SER A 303 -4.39 23.52 -18.25
#